data_1aa2f5bd422cbe89f1ed6e80ac528ad9
#
_entry.id   1aa2f5bd422cbe89f1ed6e80ac528ad9
#
_cell.length_a   1.000
_cell.length_b   1.000
_cell.length_c   1.000
_cell.angle_alpha   90.00
_cell.angle_beta   90.00
_cell.angle_gamma   90.00
#
_symmetry.space_group_name_H-M   'P 1'
#
loop_
_entity.id
_entity.type
_entity.pdbx_description
1 polymer ?
#
loop_
_entity_poly.entity_id
_entity_poly.type
_entity_poly.pdbx_seq_one_letter_code
_entity_poly.pdbx_strand_id
1 'polypeptide(L)'
;MNRFLLRHPLVRTLVELRGNTRACVYTEPMWGLSMNLCLPYASVFMLSFGMSDVQVGIIASIYMFSQTVFAFLSGAIVDRYGRRFSTAFFDFLAWSVPCLIWASSQGFWFFAVAALFNGMMKITTVAWDCLLVEDAPRDKITHIYSWVIIAA
;
A
#
# COMPACT_ATOMS: atom_id res chain seq x y z
N MET A 1 -10.35 17.96 25.03
CA MET A 1 -9.79 16.60 24.84
C MET A 1 -9.37 16.05 26.20
N ASN A 2 -9.92 14.90 26.62
CA ASN A 2 -9.82 14.38 27.99
C ASN A 2 -8.36 14.12 28.39
N ARG A 3 -7.89 14.73 29.48
CA ARG A 3 -6.52 14.52 30.04
C ARG A 3 -6.19 13.04 30.33
N PHE A 4 -7.20 12.19 30.48
CA PHE A 4 -7.03 10.75 30.70
C PHE A 4 -6.53 10.03 29.46
N LEU A 5 -7.01 10.36 28.26
CA LEU A 5 -6.57 9.74 27.00
C LEU A 5 -5.12 10.08 26.64
N LEU A 6 -4.65 11.28 27.01
CA LEU A 6 -3.25 11.70 26.78
C LEU A 6 -2.22 11.01 27.72
N ARG A 7 -2.69 10.26 28.73
CA ARG A 7 -1.81 9.45 29.57
C ARG A 7 -1.32 8.18 28.86
N HIS A 8 -2.05 7.70 27.86
CA HIS A 8 -1.64 6.52 27.12
C HIS A 8 -0.53 6.90 26.11
N PRO A 9 0.64 6.22 26.14
CA PRO A 9 1.80 6.59 25.33
C PRO A 9 1.52 6.59 23.82
N LEU A 10 0.71 5.65 23.32
CA LEU A 10 0.31 5.60 21.91
C LEU A 10 -0.53 6.81 21.49
N VAL A 11 -1.53 7.21 22.31
CA VAL A 11 -2.39 8.36 22.02
C VAL A 11 -1.59 9.66 22.03
N ARG A 12 -0.69 9.79 22.99
CA ARG A 12 0.22 10.93 23.06
C ARG A 12 1.11 11.00 21.82
N THR A 13 1.68 9.87 21.38
CA THR A 13 2.48 9.80 20.16
C THR A 13 1.66 10.28 18.96
N LEU A 14 0.43 9.79 18.77
CA LEU A 14 -0.43 10.18 17.66
C LEU A 14 -0.66 11.69 17.57
N VAL A 15 -0.91 12.34 18.71
CA VAL A 15 -1.16 13.79 18.80
C VAL A 15 0.11 14.62 18.51
N GLU A 16 1.28 14.09 18.91
CA GLU A 16 2.57 14.77 18.75
C GLU A 16 3.20 14.59 17.36
N LEU A 17 2.65 13.71 16.51
CA LEU A 17 3.15 13.49 15.15
C LEU A 17 3.11 14.76 14.30
N ARG A 18 4.16 14.96 13.47
CA ARG A 18 4.30 16.10 12.57
C ARG A 18 4.77 15.64 11.19
N GLY A 19 4.69 16.56 10.21
CA GLY A 19 5.24 16.36 8.87
C GLY A 19 4.71 15.14 8.14
N ASN A 20 5.59 14.45 7.44
CA ASN A 20 5.28 13.27 6.62
C ASN A 20 4.80 12.10 7.47
N THR A 21 5.41 11.85 8.61
CA THR A 21 5.01 10.78 9.55
C THR A 21 3.54 10.92 9.96
N ARG A 22 3.09 12.15 10.26
CA ARG A 22 1.68 12.40 10.58
C ARG A 22 0.77 12.06 9.41
N ALA A 23 1.12 12.50 8.20
CA ALA A 23 0.34 12.24 7.00
C ALA A 23 0.21 10.73 6.77
N CYS A 24 1.31 9.97 6.81
CA CYS A 24 1.32 8.52 6.64
C CYS A 24 0.38 7.82 7.64
N VAL A 25 0.56 8.08 8.94
CA VAL A 25 -0.24 7.40 9.99
C VAL A 25 -1.73 7.73 9.91
N TYR A 26 -2.10 8.98 9.54
CA TYR A 26 -3.52 9.37 9.47
C TYR A 26 -4.23 8.90 8.19
N THR A 27 -3.49 8.61 7.13
CA THR A 27 -4.07 8.07 5.88
C THR A 27 -4.15 6.54 5.87
N GLU A 28 -3.35 5.84 6.69
CA GLU A 28 -3.28 4.39 6.75
C GLU A 28 -4.63 3.70 6.99
N PRO A 29 -5.50 4.16 7.93
CA PRO A 29 -6.81 3.54 8.14
C PRO A 29 -7.70 3.55 6.90
N MET A 30 -7.60 4.57 6.05
CA MET A 30 -8.39 4.64 4.81
C MET A 30 -7.91 3.62 3.79
N TRP A 31 -6.58 3.45 3.70
CA TRP A 31 -5.97 2.43 2.85
C TRP A 31 -6.32 1.03 3.36
N GLY A 32 -6.10 0.75 4.64
CA GLY A 32 -6.39 -0.55 5.28
C GLY A 32 -7.85 -0.94 5.12
N LEU A 33 -8.80 -0.01 5.35
CA LEU A 33 -10.23 -0.26 5.15
C LEU A 33 -10.53 -0.65 3.70
N SER A 34 -10.01 0.10 2.72
CA SER A 34 -10.24 -0.17 1.30
C SER A 34 -9.70 -1.53 0.89
N MET A 35 -8.49 -1.88 1.33
CA MET A 35 -7.85 -3.15 1.01
C MET A 35 -8.55 -4.34 1.66
N ASN A 36 -8.90 -4.25 2.93
CA ASN A 36 -9.59 -5.33 3.65
C ASN A 36 -11.02 -5.56 3.15
N LEU A 37 -11.65 -4.56 2.56
CA LEU A 37 -12.96 -4.73 1.91
C LEU A 37 -12.87 -5.33 0.50
N CYS A 38 -11.82 -5.05 -0.26
CA CYS A 38 -11.71 -5.44 -1.67
C CYS A 38 -10.91 -6.73 -1.89
N LEU A 39 -9.74 -6.88 -1.26
CA LEU A 39 -8.82 -7.97 -1.55
C LEU A 39 -9.39 -9.37 -1.30
N PRO A 40 -10.16 -9.65 -0.21
CA PRO A 40 -10.73 -10.98 0.00
C PRO A 40 -11.67 -11.44 -1.12
N TYR A 41 -12.29 -10.50 -1.81
CA TYR A 41 -13.24 -10.79 -2.89
C TYR A 41 -12.59 -10.82 -4.28
N ALA A 42 -11.33 -10.47 -4.41
CA ALA A 42 -10.63 -10.39 -5.69
C ALA A 42 -10.70 -11.70 -6.49
N SER A 43 -10.44 -12.85 -5.86
CA SER A 43 -10.52 -14.16 -6.51
C SER A 43 -11.96 -14.50 -6.92
N VAL A 44 -12.93 -14.24 -6.05
CA VAL A 44 -14.35 -14.49 -6.35
C VAL A 44 -14.80 -13.61 -7.52
N PHE A 45 -14.36 -12.36 -7.57
CA PHE A 45 -14.65 -11.45 -8.66
C PHE A 45 -14.08 -11.97 -10.00
N MET A 46 -12.83 -12.43 -10.03
CA MET A 46 -12.23 -13.04 -11.22
C MET A 46 -12.99 -14.29 -11.67
N LEU A 47 -13.37 -15.17 -10.74
CA LEU A 47 -14.14 -16.37 -11.03
C LEU A 47 -15.54 -16.04 -11.62
N SER A 48 -16.16 -14.92 -11.23
CA SER A 48 -17.44 -14.49 -11.78
C SER A 48 -17.39 -14.13 -13.27
N PHE A 49 -16.20 -13.85 -13.82
CA PHE A 49 -15.95 -13.69 -15.27
C PHE A 49 -15.68 -15.03 -16.00
N GLY A 50 -15.94 -16.16 -15.35
CA GLY A 50 -15.75 -17.49 -15.94
C GLY A 50 -14.28 -17.94 -15.98
N MET A 51 -13.41 -17.31 -15.20
CA MET A 51 -12.01 -17.73 -15.11
C MET A 51 -11.90 -19.00 -14.28
N SER A 52 -10.94 -19.87 -14.67
CA SER A 52 -10.61 -21.06 -13.90
C SER A 52 -9.67 -20.72 -12.71
N ASP A 53 -9.65 -21.59 -11.69
CA ASP A 53 -8.73 -21.47 -10.55
C ASP A 53 -7.27 -21.40 -11.00
N VAL A 54 -6.92 -22.13 -12.06
CA VAL A 54 -5.59 -22.10 -12.67
C VAL A 54 -5.25 -20.70 -13.21
N GLN A 55 -6.19 -20.06 -13.90
CA GLN A 55 -6.01 -18.70 -14.42
C GLN A 55 -5.86 -17.68 -13.30
N VAL A 56 -6.62 -17.80 -12.22
CA VAL A 56 -6.48 -16.96 -11.03
C VAL A 56 -5.10 -17.16 -10.38
N GLY A 57 -4.64 -18.42 -10.29
CA GLY A 57 -3.30 -18.74 -9.81
C GLY A 57 -2.19 -18.15 -10.67
N ILE A 58 -2.34 -18.16 -12.00
CA ILE A 58 -1.39 -17.53 -12.93
C ILE A 58 -1.34 -16.00 -12.69
N ILE A 59 -2.48 -15.33 -12.51
CA ILE A 59 -2.52 -13.89 -12.21
C ILE A 59 -1.80 -13.58 -10.90
N ALA A 60 -2.03 -14.38 -9.86
CA ALA A 60 -1.31 -14.26 -8.59
C ALA A 60 0.21 -14.43 -8.78
N SER A 61 0.64 -15.36 -9.64
CA SER A 61 2.05 -15.58 -9.97
C SER A 61 2.65 -14.39 -10.73
N ILE A 62 1.92 -13.80 -11.67
CA ILE A 62 2.32 -12.59 -12.41
C ILE A 62 2.51 -11.43 -11.41
N TYR A 63 1.57 -11.25 -10.49
CA TYR A 63 1.67 -10.23 -9.44
C TYR A 63 2.91 -10.41 -8.57
N MET A 64 3.16 -11.62 -8.06
CA MET A 64 4.33 -11.93 -7.24
C MET A 64 5.65 -11.74 -7.99
N PHE A 65 5.70 -12.18 -9.26
CA PHE A 65 6.86 -11.96 -10.11
C PHE A 65 7.14 -10.46 -10.32
N SER A 66 6.09 -9.70 -10.66
CA SER A 66 6.19 -8.26 -10.82
C SER A 66 6.68 -7.56 -9.54
N GLN A 67 6.14 -7.93 -8.38
CA GLN A 67 6.63 -7.43 -7.09
C GLN A 67 8.12 -7.69 -6.88
N THR A 68 8.58 -8.88 -7.22
CA THR A 68 10.00 -9.26 -7.08
C THR A 68 10.88 -8.37 -7.95
N VAL A 69 10.53 -8.18 -9.21
CA VAL A 69 11.27 -7.30 -10.14
C VAL A 69 11.33 -5.86 -9.60
N PHE A 70 10.18 -5.30 -9.20
CA PHE A 70 10.13 -3.93 -8.69
C PHE A 70 10.77 -3.78 -7.31
N ALA A 71 10.85 -4.82 -6.50
CA ALA A 71 11.59 -4.79 -5.24
C ALA A 71 13.08 -4.53 -5.47
N PHE A 72 13.69 -5.17 -6.48
CA PHE A 72 15.10 -4.91 -6.84
C PHE A 72 15.34 -3.49 -7.37
N LEU A 73 14.35 -2.92 -8.04
CA LEU A 73 14.47 -1.58 -8.66
C LEU A 73 14.06 -0.45 -7.71
N SER A 74 13.35 -0.76 -6.64
CA SER A 74 12.70 0.23 -5.77
C SER A 74 13.66 1.24 -5.18
N GLY A 75 14.80 0.80 -4.63
CA GLY A 75 15.79 1.69 -4.03
C GLY A 75 16.33 2.71 -5.05
N ALA A 76 16.80 2.23 -6.21
CA ALA A 76 17.34 3.10 -7.24
C ALA A 76 16.31 4.12 -7.78
N ILE A 77 15.05 3.70 -7.90
CA ILE A 77 13.95 4.59 -8.34
C ILE A 77 13.67 5.65 -7.28
N VAL A 78 13.55 5.25 -6.01
CA VAL A 78 13.25 6.17 -4.90
C VAL A 78 14.39 7.17 -4.69
N ASP A 79 15.65 6.74 -4.82
CA ASP A 79 16.81 7.62 -4.71
C ASP A 79 16.87 8.62 -5.85
N ARG A 80 16.49 8.22 -7.08
CA ARG A 80 16.53 9.08 -8.26
C ARG A 80 15.42 10.12 -8.29
N TYR A 81 14.18 9.74 -7.98
CA TYR A 81 13.00 10.61 -8.15
C TYR A 81 12.53 11.24 -6.84
N GLY A 82 13.07 10.79 -5.72
CA GLY A 82 12.70 11.24 -4.37
C GLY A 82 11.46 10.54 -3.81
N ARG A 83 11.40 10.49 -2.49
CA ARG A 83 10.42 9.69 -1.73
C ARG A 83 8.98 10.10 -2.00
N ARG A 84 8.69 11.42 -1.93
CA ARG A 84 7.31 11.95 -2.10
C ARG A 84 6.75 11.70 -3.49
N PHE A 85 7.56 11.97 -4.53
CA PHE A 85 7.14 11.72 -5.90
C PHE A 85 6.95 10.23 -6.13
N SER A 86 7.90 9.39 -5.71
CA SER A 86 7.83 7.94 -5.88
C SER A 86 6.60 7.36 -5.18
N THR A 87 6.30 7.79 -3.94
CA THR A 87 5.08 7.35 -3.26
C THR A 87 3.84 7.72 -4.06
N ALA A 88 3.63 8.99 -4.41
CA ALA A 88 2.41 9.43 -5.06
C ALA A 88 2.24 8.84 -6.46
N PHE A 89 3.30 8.83 -7.28
CA PHE A 89 3.23 8.38 -8.68
C PHE A 89 3.07 6.85 -8.78
N PHE A 90 3.89 6.10 -8.05
CA PHE A 90 3.81 4.63 -8.10
C PHE A 90 2.61 4.08 -7.33
N ASP A 91 2.10 4.78 -6.33
CA ASP A 91 0.83 4.44 -5.69
C ASP A 91 -0.35 4.59 -6.67
N PHE A 92 -0.38 5.67 -7.43
CA PHE A 92 -1.36 5.85 -8.50
C PHE A 92 -1.27 4.71 -9.53
N LEU A 93 -0.07 4.37 -10.00
CA LEU A 93 0.12 3.28 -10.96
C LEU A 93 -0.21 1.90 -10.39
N ALA A 94 0.12 1.66 -9.11
CA ALA A 94 -0.06 0.37 -8.48
C ALA A 94 -1.50 0.09 -8.04
N TRP A 95 -2.31 1.12 -7.79
CA TRP A 95 -3.66 0.96 -7.26
C TRP A 95 -4.74 1.56 -8.13
N SER A 96 -4.61 2.84 -8.50
CA SER A 96 -5.67 3.52 -9.27
C SER A 96 -5.79 2.96 -10.70
N VAL A 97 -4.67 2.74 -11.38
CA VAL A 97 -4.68 2.16 -12.75
C VAL A 97 -5.24 0.74 -12.75
N PRO A 98 -4.79 -0.19 -11.88
CA PRO A 98 -5.42 -1.51 -11.78
C PRO A 98 -6.92 -1.47 -11.47
N CYS A 99 -7.38 -0.60 -10.58
CA CYS A 99 -8.81 -0.45 -10.30
C CYS A 99 -9.61 -0.04 -11.56
N LEU A 100 -9.09 0.86 -12.37
CA LEU A 100 -9.72 1.24 -13.65
C LEU A 100 -9.72 0.09 -14.66
N ILE A 101 -8.63 -0.67 -14.74
CA ILE A 101 -8.55 -1.87 -15.58
C ILE A 101 -9.57 -2.91 -15.11
N TRP A 102 -9.70 -3.13 -13.80
CA TRP A 102 -10.68 -4.06 -13.23
C TRP A 102 -12.12 -3.62 -13.50
N ALA A 103 -12.41 -2.33 -13.41
CA ALA A 103 -13.72 -1.78 -13.71
C ALA A 103 -14.13 -1.98 -15.18
N SER A 104 -13.16 -2.04 -16.09
CA SER A 104 -13.37 -2.29 -17.52
C SER A 104 -13.07 -3.74 -17.93
N SER A 105 -12.80 -4.64 -16.98
CA SER A 105 -12.32 -5.99 -17.27
C SER A 105 -13.41 -6.84 -17.94
N GLN A 106 -12.99 -7.65 -18.92
CA GLN A 106 -13.81 -8.60 -19.65
C GLN A 106 -13.20 -10.02 -19.68
N GLY A 107 -12.09 -10.25 -18.94
CA GLY A 107 -11.44 -11.55 -18.90
C GLY A 107 -9.99 -11.51 -18.46
N PHE A 108 -9.31 -12.64 -18.63
CA PHE A 108 -7.97 -12.95 -18.12
C PHE A 108 -6.91 -11.85 -18.37
N TRP A 109 -6.81 -11.34 -19.59
CA TRP A 109 -5.74 -10.40 -19.96
C TRP A 109 -5.83 -9.06 -19.22
N PHE A 110 -7.03 -8.59 -18.92
CA PHE A 110 -7.23 -7.38 -18.13
C PHE A 110 -6.66 -7.55 -16.73
N PHE A 111 -6.96 -8.68 -16.09
CA PHE A 111 -6.44 -8.99 -14.75
C PHE A 111 -4.93 -9.23 -14.76
N ALA A 112 -4.39 -9.87 -15.78
CA ALA A 112 -2.95 -10.09 -15.93
C ALA A 112 -2.18 -8.78 -16.07
N VAL A 113 -2.68 -7.84 -16.90
CA VAL A 113 -2.09 -6.50 -17.04
C VAL A 113 -2.20 -5.72 -15.72
N ALA A 114 -3.36 -5.75 -15.07
CA ALA A 114 -3.53 -5.10 -13.77
C ALA A 114 -2.54 -5.66 -12.72
N ALA A 115 -2.31 -6.97 -12.70
CA ALA A 115 -1.36 -7.62 -11.79
C ALA A 115 0.09 -7.13 -11.99
N LEU A 116 0.50 -6.83 -13.22
CA LEU A 116 1.81 -6.22 -13.50
C LEU A 116 1.93 -4.83 -12.87
N PHE A 117 0.90 -3.99 -13.02
CA PHE A 117 0.87 -2.66 -12.40
C PHE A 117 0.83 -2.75 -10.87
N ASN A 118 0.03 -3.66 -10.30
CA ASN A 118 -0.02 -3.86 -8.85
C ASN A 118 1.36 -4.22 -8.26
N GLY A 119 2.23 -4.90 -9.01
CA GLY A 119 3.59 -5.20 -8.54
C GLY A 119 4.43 -3.97 -8.24
N MET A 120 4.14 -2.80 -8.87
CA MET A 120 4.82 -1.54 -8.61
C MET A 120 4.63 -1.03 -7.18
N MET A 121 3.68 -1.57 -6.43
CA MET A 121 3.48 -1.25 -5.01
C MET A 121 4.76 -1.43 -4.17
N LYS A 122 5.72 -2.25 -4.60
CA LYS A 122 6.99 -2.39 -3.89
C LYS A 122 7.83 -1.11 -3.90
N ILE A 123 7.74 -0.31 -4.97
CA ILE A 123 8.39 1.01 -5.03
C ILE A 123 7.69 1.96 -4.04
N THR A 124 6.36 1.96 -4.03
CA THR A 124 5.57 2.75 -3.09
C THR A 124 5.89 2.38 -1.65
N THR A 125 5.91 1.09 -1.32
CA THR A 125 6.21 0.61 0.03
C THR A 125 7.55 1.13 0.54
N VAL A 126 8.63 0.99 -0.24
CA VAL A 126 9.96 1.48 0.14
C VAL A 126 9.97 3.01 0.33
N ALA A 127 9.36 3.75 -0.59
CA ALA A 127 9.29 5.21 -0.50
C ALA A 127 8.44 5.66 0.70
N TRP A 128 7.33 5.00 0.96
CA TRP A 128 6.41 5.28 2.06
C TRP A 128 7.05 4.98 3.43
N ASP A 129 7.73 3.83 3.58
CA ASP A 129 8.48 3.49 4.79
C ASP A 129 9.53 4.55 5.13
N CYS A 130 10.23 5.06 4.11
CA CYS A 130 11.17 6.16 4.30
C CYS A 130 10.47 7.45 4.76
N LEU A 131 9.31 7.79 4.19
CA LEU A 131 8.52 8.96 4.60
C LEU A 131 7.95 8.82 6.01
N LEU A 132 7.53 7.61 6.39
CA LEU A 132 6.98 7.30 7.70
C LEU A 132 7.97 7.64 8.82
N VAL A 133 9.26 7.39 8.62
CA VAL A 133 10.28 7.60 9.63
C VAL A 133 11.04 8.92 9.48
N GLU A 134 10.86 9.66 8.39
CA GLU A 134 11.64 10.86 8.04
C GLU A 134 11.54 11.94 9.12
N ASP A 135 10.33 12.24 9.58
CA ASP A 135 10.05 13.27 10.58
C ASP A 135 9.80 12.66 11.98
N ALA A 136 10.03 11.35 12.15
CA ALA A 136 9.71 10.63 13.37
C ALA A 136 10.78 10.84 14.45
N PRO A 137 10.41 11.16 15.70
CA PRO A 137 11.32 11.09 16.83
C PRO A 137 11.80 9.65 17.03
N ARG A 138 13.12 9.46 17.19
CA ARG A 138 13.74 8.12 17.28
C ARG A 138 13.18 7.25 18.41
N ASP A 139 12.82 7.86 19.52
CA ASP A 139 12.23 7.22 20.71
C ASP A 139 10.77 6.76 20.48
N LYS A 140 10.10 7.23 19.41
CA LYS A 140 8.69 6.94 19.11
C LYS A 140 8.47 6.04 17.90
N ILE A 141 9.51 5.64 17.20
CA ILE A 141 9.42 4.82 15.98
C ILE A 141 8.60 3.55 16.23
N THR A 142 8.84 2.84 17.33
CA THR A 142 8.08 1.64 17.69
C THR A 142 6.58 1.92 17.85
N HIS A 143 6.21 3.04 18.49
CA HIS A 143 4.81 3.43 18.65
C HIS A 143 4.16 3.80 17.31
N ILE A 144 4.92 4.41 16.39
CA ILE A 144 4.45 4.78 15.05
C ILE A 144 4.13 3.52 14.25
N TYR A 145 5.04 2.54 14.21
CA TYR A 145 4.78 1.25 13.56
C TYR A 145 3.62 0.48 14.20
N SER A 146 3.47 0.56 15.53
CA SER A 146 2.30 -0.04 16.21
C SER A 146 0.99 0.58 15.72
N TRP A 147 0.95 1.90 15.49
CA TRP A 147 -0.23 2.55 14.93
C TRP A 147 -0.52 2.12 13.49
N VAL A 148 0.51 1.99 12.66
CA VAL A 148 0.37 1.50 11.28
C VAL A 148 -0.23 0.09 11.28
N ILE A 149 0.31 -0.83 12.10
CA ILE A 149 -0.17 -2.21 12.19
C ILE A 149 -1.63 -2.28 12.72
N ILE A 150 -2.02 -1.40 13.64
CA ILE A 150 -3.40 -1.35 14.16
C ILE A 150 -4.36 -0.81 13.10
N ALA A 151 -3.89 0.08 12.23
CA ALA A 151 -4.70 0.79 11.25
C ALA A 151 -4.82 0.04 9.90
N ALA A 152 -3.85 -0.82 9.55
CA ALA A 152 -3.84 -1.65 8.34
C ALA A 152 -4.73 -2.89 8.50
#